data_2128d725be75e4a1d66edf948bda03ec
#
_entry.id   2128d725be75e4a1d66edf948bda03ec
#
_cell.length_a   1.000
_cell.length_b   1.000
_cell.length_c   1.000
_cell.angle_alpha   90.00
_cell.angle_beta   90.00
_cell.angle_gamma   90.00
#
_symmetry.space_group_name_H-M   'P 1'
#
loop_
_entity.id
_entity.type
_entity.pdbx_description
1 polymer ?
#
loop_
_entity_poly.entity_id
_entity_poly.type
_entity_poly.pdbx_seq_one_letter_code
_entity_poly.pdbx_strand_id
1 'polypeptide(L)'
;MDEINLGEMFAYFKAKLHILLIIFALIFGLGSFYVFFMQKPKYEATATVIVSSDKSNTNLPSEVATNKNLIDTYTQVVKSHRVLDKVKNDINIEKSFDEMLKMIEVSAIKGTEIINITTTDRDAEFATKMTNKIADHFVKEIAKIYNDRNINVLDSAVTPTEPANIKVVRQEIIAFAAGIIVSVSILFLVFYFDRSVKTSEQVESQLHLPVIGKIHMIDAEKERLKRRQRALALKAKKEAKEDDSAENAEDNEETFEEISEEDLSSELILKNNPKSIISEDFRTVRTSLDFSLVGKNNNSLVLTSTAPNEGKSFVSANLAIAFANTGKKVLLVDADMRLGRQHEIFELSNQAGLSNLLVETAGDRLRKYVQKTEIENLSVVTRGVTPPNPAELIDSKQMEKFIATVKSKYDYVIIDSAPVYNLADSLIISKKADRTMIVCRVNKTNIDHVKDGLKSLQAIDANIAGVILNQIPLEKRTGYYNQYYL
;
A
#
# COMPACT_ATOMS: atom_id res chain seq x y z
N MET A 1 21.14 0.55 10.05
CA MET A 1 20.43 0.19 8.82
C MET A 1 19.53 -0.96 9.21
N ASP A 2 18.22 -0.75 9.20
CA ASP A 2 17.29 -1.83 9.56
C ASP A 2 17.41 -2.91 8.48
N GLU A 3 17.73 -4.13 8.87
CA GLU A 3 17.80 -5.28 7.97
C GLU A 3 16.43 -5.49 7.36
N ILE A 4 16.32 -5.42 6.02
CA ILE A 4 15.07 -5.66 5.32
C ILE A 4 14.69 -7.14 5.52
N ASN A 5 13.66 -7.39 6.27
CA ASN A 5 13.11 -8.74 6.44
C ASN A 5 12.42 -9.18 5.13
N LEU A 6 13.11 -10.03 4.37
CA LEU A 6 12.61 -10.54 3.09
C LEU A 6 11.27 -11.29 3.23
N GLY A 7 11.03 -11.94 4.38
CA GLY A 7 9.77 -12.65 4.64
C GLY A 7 8.58 -11.68 4.77
N GLU A 8 8.77 -10.55 5.48
CA GLU A 8 7.75 -9.51 5.61
C GLU A 8 7.47 -8.82 4.26
N MET A 9 8.51 -8.55 3.49
CA MET A 9 8.38 -7.99 2.14
C MET A 9 7.54 -8.90 1.24
N PHE A 10 7.80 -10.21 1.27
CA PHE A 10 7.05 -11.18 0.46
C PHE A 10 5.58 -11.28 0.90
N ALA A 11 5.33 -11.27 2.21
CA ALA A 11 3.98 -11.26 2.77
C ALA A 11 3.22 -9.98 2.38
N TYR A 12 3.89 -8.83 2.41
CA TYR A 12 3.34 -7.55 1.96
C TYR A 12 2.97 -7.56 0.47
N PHE A 13 3.85 -8.08 -0.39
CA PHE A 13 3.60 -8.19 -1.83
C PHE A 13 2.42 -9.10 -2.13
N LYS A 14 2.34 -10.24 -1.43
CA LYS A 14 1.20 -11.17 -1.54
C LYS A 14 -0.12 -10.51 -1.11
N ALA A 15 -0.12 -9.74 -0.03
CA ALA A 15 -1.30 -9.02 0.46
C ALA A 15 -1.75 -7.93 -0.51
N LYS A 16 -0.81 -7.30 -1.23
CA LYS A 16 -1.05 -6.19 -2.17
C LYS A 16 -0.98 -6.61 -3.65
N LEU A 17 -1.07 -7.91 -3.94
CA LEU A 17 -0.95 -8.45 -5.30
C LEU A 17 -1.94 -7.80 -6.27
N HIS A 18 -3.15 -7.49 -5.84
CA HIS A 18 -4.15 -6.80 -6.66
C HIS A 18 -3.69 -5.41 -7.10
N ILE A 19 -3.00 -4.66 -6.23
CA ILE A 19 -2.44 -3.34 -6.57
C ILE A 19 -1.30 -3.50 -7.58
N LEU A 20 -0.42 -4.48 -7.38
CA LEU A 20 0.66 -4.81 -8.31
C LEU A 20 0.10 -5.11 -9.69
N LEU A 21 -0.95 -5.94 -9.79
CA LEU A 21 -1.59 -6.30 -11.05
C LEU A 21 -2.25 -5.09 -11.74
N ILE A 22 -2.87 -4.19 -10.99
CA ILE A 22 -3.48 -2.97 -11.54
C ILE A 22 -2.39 -2.06 -12.13
N ILE A 23 -1.30 -1.81 -11.39
CA ILE A 23 -0.19 -0.97 -11.87
C ILE A 23 0.46 -1.61 -13.11
N PHE A 24 0.70 -2.93 -13.08
CA PHE A 24 1.23 -3.67 -14.22
C PHE A 24 0.33 -3.53 -15.46
N ALA A 25 -0.99 -3.78 -15.30
CA ALA A 25 -1.94 -3.69 -16.41
C ALA A 25 -2.00 -2.28 -17.01
N LEU A 26 -1.89 -1.24 -16.17
CA LEU A 26 -1.87 0.14 -16.62
C LEU A 26 -0.62 0.44 -17.46
N ILE A 27 0.57 0.05 -16.99
CA ILE A 27 1.84 0.34 -17.67
C ILE A 27 1.95 -0.47 -18.96
N PHE A 28 1.63 -1.77 -18.90
CA PHE A 28 1.62 -2.63 -20.08
C PHE A 28 0.60 -2.16 -21.12
N GLY A 29 -0.62 -1.80 -20.68
CA GLY A 29 -1.65 -1.26 -21.55
C GLY A 29 -1.25 0.05 -22.24
N LEU A 30 -0.58 0.96 -21.54
CA LEU A 30 -0.03 2.18 -22.13
C LEU A 30 1.08 1.88 -23.14
N GLY A 31 1.95 0.90 -22.86
CA GLY A 31 2.98 0.43 -23.77
C GLY A 31 2.40 -0.15 -25.07
N SER A 32 1.45 -1.06 -24.93
CA SER A 32 0.75 -1.67 -26.06
C SER A 32 -0.04 -0.63 -26.88
N PHE A 33 -0.72 0.28 -26.21
CA PHE A 33 -1.41 1.38 -26.88
C PHE A 33 -0.45 2.23 -27.73
N TYR A 34 0.74 2.55 -27.18
CA TYR A 34 1.76 3.27 -27.93
C TYR A 34 2.22 2.49 -29.18
N VAL A 35 2.48 1.18 -29.03
CA VAL A 35 2.94 0.31 -30.13
C VAL A 35 1.90 0.23 -31.25
N PHE A 36 0.62 0.03 -30.90
CA PHE A 36 -0.44 -0.21 -31.89
C PHE A 36 -1.05 1.06 -32.49
N PHE A 37 -1.12 2.15 -31.71
CA PHE A 37 -1.87 3.34 -32.13
C PHE A 37 -0.99 4.57 -32.43
N MET A 38 0.16 4.71 -31.80
CA MET A 38 0.98 5.91 -31.97
C MET A 38 2.15 5.72 -32.92
N GLN A 39 2.67 4.50 -33.11
CA GLN A 39 3.76 4.25 -34.02
C GLN A 39 3.25 4.24 -35.48
N LYS A 40 3.83 5.14 -36.27
CA LYS A 40 3.56 5.17 -37.72
C LYS A 40 4.42 4.13 -38.43
N PRO A 41 3.84 3.21 -39.21
CA PRO A 41 4.61 2.21 -39.95
C PRO A 41 5.54 2.88 -40.95
N LYS A 42 6.74 2.34 -41.11
CA LYS A 42 7.70 2.68 -42.15
C LYS A 42 8.13 1.40 -42.87
N TYR A 43 8.12 1.45 -44.18
CA TYR A 43 8.45 0.34 -45.06
C TYR A 43 9.80 0.61 -45.69
N GLU A 44 10.65 -0.41 -45.76
CA GLU A 44 11.96 -0.35 -46.39
C GLU A 44 11.97 -1.23 -47.64
N ALA A 45 12.22 -0.63 -48.79
CA ALA A 45 12.41 -1.32 -50.04
C ALA A 45 13.87 -1.26 -50.44
N THR A 46 14.48 -2.41 -50.76
CA THR A 46 15.90 -2.52 -51.10
C THR A 46 16.07 -3.09 -52.48
N ALA A 47 16.85 -2.40 -53.30
CA ALA A 47 17.35 -2.91 -54.59
C ALA A 47 18.85 -3.18 -54.48
N THR A 48 19.29 -4.24 -55.11
CA THR A 48 20.70 -4.66 -55.12
C THR A 48 21.32 -4.42 -56.48
N VAL A 49 22.45 -3.74 -56.51
CA VAL A 49 23.18 -3.43 -57.72
C VAL A 49 24.57 -4.05 -57.66
N ILE A 50 24.99 -4.75 -58.70
CA ILE A 50 26.34 -5.30 -58.82
C ILE A 50 27.17 -4.43 -59.76
N VAL A 51 28.41 -4.17 -59.31
CA VAL A 51 29.40 -3.41 -60.07
C VAL A 51 30.51 -4.38 -60.51
N SER A 52 30.45 -4.90 -61.73
CA SER A 52 31.48 -5.82 -62.22
C SER A 52 32.61 -5.05 -62.91
N SER A 53 33.84 -5.24 -62.42
CA SER A 53 35.03 -4.80 -63.17
C SER A 53 35.43 -5.83 -64.19
N ASP A 54 35.53 -5.45 -65.45
CA ASP A 54 36.03 -6.34 -66.49
C ASP A 54 37.49 -6.69 -66.21
N LYS A 55 37.73 -7.95 -65.87
CA LYS A 55 39.08 -8.47 -65.64
C LYS A 55 39.79 -8.70 -66.96
N SER A 56 40.28 -7.64 -67.61
CA SER A 56 41.32 -7.76 -68.60
C SER A 56 42.40 -6.72 -68.31
N ASN A 57 43.28 -7.02 -67.39
CA ASN A 57 44.71 -6.73 -67.28
C ASN A 57 45.21 -6.63 -65.81
N THR A 58 45.97 -7.65 -65.48
CA THR A 58 47.19 -7.65 -64.64
C THR A 58 47.22 -7.14 -63.20
N ASN A 59 47.54 -8.12 -62.32
CA ASN A 59 48.50 -8.03 -61.21
C ASN A 59 48.59 -6.72 -60.39
N LEU A 60 48.00 -6.69 -59.16
CA LEU A 60 48.63 -6.02 -57.99
C LEU A 60 47.82 -6.20 -56.72
N PRO A 61 48.44 -6.38 -55.53
CA PRO A 61 47.76 -6.59 -54.25
C PRO A 61 47.20 -5.30 -53.63
N SER A 62 46.90 -4.27 -54.38
CA SER A 62 46.38 -2.96 -53.89
C SER A 62 44.86 -2.81 -54.00
N GLU A 63 44.14 -3.87 -54.39
CA GLU A 63 42.69 -3.79 -54.71
C GLU A 63 41.76 -3.60 -53.50
N VAL A 64 42.18 -3.97 -52.28
CA VAL A 64 41.32 -3.85 -51.08
C VAL A 64 41.12 -2.38 -50.63
N ALA A 65 42.15 -1.54 -50.82
CA ALA A 65 42.06 -0.11 -50.48
C ALA A 65 41.31 0.69 -51.58
N THR A 66 41.39 0.24 -52.83
CA THR A 66 40.75 0.86 -53.98
C THR A 66 39.22 0.65 -53.91
N ASN A 67 38.76 -0.54 -53.44
CA ASN A 67 37.34 -0.85 -53.36
C ASN A 67 36.58 0.00 -52.33
N LYS A 68 37.23 0.40 -51.21
CA LYS A 68 36.56 1.26 -50.22
C LYS A 68 36.25 2.67 -50.74
N ASN A 69 37.22 3.25 -51.50
CA ASN A 69 37.03 4.58 -52.10
C ASN A 69 35.98 4.58 -53.21
N LEU A 70 35.81 3.46 -53.91
CA LEU A 70 34.78 3.32 -54.96
C LEU A 70 33.36 3.27 -54.37
N ILE A 71 33.16 2.61 -53.21
CA ILE A 71 31.88 2.54 -52.51
C ILE A 71 31.40 3.92 -52.09
N ASP A 72 32.31 4.72 -51.53
CA ASP A 72 32.01 6.08 -51.09
C ASP A 72 31.62 6.95 -52.33
N THR A 73 32.31 6.74 -53.46
CA THR A 73 31.99 7.43 -54.71
C THR A 73 30.60 7.03 -55.23
N TYR A 74 30.26 5.73 -55.24
CA TYR A 74 28.94 5.27 -55.66
C TYR A 74 27.82 5.75 -54.76
N THR A 75 28.05 5.78 -53.45
CA THR A 75 27.12 6.39 -52.49
C THR A 75 26.85 7.88 -52.80
N GLN A 76 27.90 8.63 -53.15
CA GLN A 76 27.76 10.03 -53.53
C GLN A 76 27.01 10.21 -54.87
N VAL A 77 27.22 9.32 -55.83
CA VAL A 77 26.50 9.36 -57.11
C VAL A 77 25.01 9.06 -56.91
N VAL A 78 24.67 8.00 -56.13
CA VAL A 78 23.27 7.70 -55.82
C VAL A 78 22.56 8.88 -55.16
N LYS A 79 23.24 9.58 -54.24
CA LYS A 79 22.71 10.75 -53.51
C LYS A 79 22.86 12.07 -54.25
N SER A 80 23.33 12.06 -55.52
CA SER A 80 23.54 13.28 -56.30
C SER A 80 22.27 13.85 -56.91
N HIS A 81 22.26 15.16 -57.15
CA HIS A 81 21.20 15.83 -57.92
C HIS A 81 20.96 15.19 -59.29
N ARG A 82 22.03 14.68 -59.94
CA ARG A 82 21.94 14.03 -61.27
C ARG A 82 21.03 12.80 -61.26
N VAL A 83 20.99 12.04 -60.20
CA VAL A 83 20.15 10.87 -60.03
C VAL A 83 18.80 11.26 -59.45
N LEU A 84 18.80 11.99 -58.33
CA LEU A 84 17.56 12.23 -57.58
C LEU A 84 16.59 13.19 -58.27
N ASP A 85 17.09 14.21 -59.03
CA ASP A 85 16.21 15.11 -59.77
C ASP A 85 15.51 14.38 -60.93
N LYS A 86 16.18 13.40 -61.56
CA LYS A 86 15.53 12.54 -62.57
C LYS A 86 14.48 11.63 -61.95
N VAL A 87 14.79 11.02 -60.83
CA VAL A 87 13.82 10.20 -60.06
C VAL A 87 12.63 11.06 -59.67
N LYS A 88 12.87 12.28 -59.19
CA LYS A 88 11.81 13.23 -58.79
C LYS A 88 10.85 13.50 -59.97
N ASN A 89 11.39 13.72 -61.15
CA ASN A 89 10.59 14.00 -62.35
C ASN A 89 9.83 12.75 -62.83
N ASP A 90 10.47 11.55 -62.80
CA ASP A 90 9.87 10.29 -63.30
C ASP A 90 8.66 9.84 -62.48
N ILE A 91 8.68 10.06 -61.19
CA ILE A 91 7.60 9.60 -60.29
C ILE A 91 6.81 10.76 -59.67
N ASN A 92 7.07 11.98 -60.16
CA ASN A 92 6.32 13.19 -59.79
C ASN A 92 6.29 13.45 -58.28
N ILE A 93 7.47 13.48 -57.61
CA ILE A 93 7.60 13.65 -56.18
C ILE A 93 7.55 15.15 -55.81
N GLU A 94 6.67 15.52 -54.87
CA GLU A 94 6.62 16.88 -54.33
C GLU A 94 7.66 17.16 -53.24
N LYS A 95 8.37 16.11 -52.74
CA LYS A 95 9.38 16.24 -51.69
C LYS A 95 10.60 17.04 -52.14
N SER A 96 11.21 17.75 -51.20
CA SER A 96 12.48 18.44 -51.42
C SER A 96 13.64 17.45 -51.57
N PHE A 97 14.76 17.92 -52.15
CA PHE A 97 15.97 17.10 -52.26
C PHE A 97 16.46 16.57 -50.91
N ASP A 98 16.48 17.43 -49.87
CA ASP A 98 16.91 17.05 -48.53
C ASP A 98 15.97 16.03 -47.85
N GLU A 99 14.69 16.09 -48.13
CA GLU A 99 13.73 15.07 -47.68
C GLU A 99 13.97 13.72 -48.37
N MET A 100 14.25 13.75 -49.66
CA MET A 100 14.60 12.53 -50.40
C MET A 100 15.89 11.90 -49.87
N LEU A 101 16.93 12.71 -49.58
CA LEU A 101 18.18 12.22 -49.02
C LEU A 101 18.00 11.51 -47.68
N LYS A 102 17.09 12.01 -46.80
CA LYS A 102 16.79 11.37 -45.51
C LYS A 102 16.08 10.03 -45.63
N MET A 103 15.47 9.77 -46.81
CA MET A 103 14.76 8.53 -47.06
C MET A 103 15.68 7.44 -47.66
N ILE A 104 16.87 7.82 -48.16
CA ILE A 104 17.75 6.94 -48.92
C ILE A 104 18.96 6.53 -48.08
N GLU A 105 19.11 5.23 -47.87
CA GLU A 105 20.31 4.61 -47.31
C GLU A 105 20.99 3.80 -48.41
N VAL A 106 22.33 3.97 -48.51
CA VAL A 106 23.17 3.20 -49.45
C VAL A 106 24.21 2.47 -48.61
N SER A 107 24.25 1.18 -48.75
CA SER A 107 25.21 0.33 -48.05
C SER A 107 25.87 -0.67 -49.03
N ALA A 108 27.12 -0.98 -48.77
CA ALA A 108 27.83 -2.00 -49.52
C ALA A 108 28.05 -3.25 -48.67
N ILE A 109 27.97 -4.41 -49.32
CA ILE A 109 28.28 -5.67 -48.66
C ILE A 109 29.78 -5.83 -48.63
N LYS A 110 30.38 -5.88 -47.45
CA LYS A 110 31.84 -5.96 -47.25
C LYS A 110 32.44 -7.16 -48.01
N GLY A 111 33.48 -6.89 -48.82
CA GLY A 111 34.20 -7.93 -49.55
C GLY A 111 33.51 -8.36 -50.86
N THR A 112 32.48 -7.64 -51.29
CA THR A 112 31.79 -7.87 -52.53
C THR A 112 31.67 -6.57 -53.35
N GLU A 113 31.34 -6.68 -54.62
CA GLU A 113 31.03 -5.56 -55.50
C GLU A 113 29.52 -5.24 -55.53
N ILE A 114 28.82 -5.54 -54.42
CA ILE A 114 27.37 -5.39 -54.31
C ILE A 114 27.02 -4.17 -53.48
N ILE A 115 26.13 -3.35 -54.01
CA ILE A 115 25.60 -2.16 -53.33
C ILE A 115 24.09 -2.32 -53.16
N ASN A 116 23.64 -2.11 -51.91
CA ASN A 116 22.23 -2.05 -51.57
C ASN A 116 21.78 -0.60 -51.54
N ILE A 117 20.72 -0.30 -52.25
CA ILE A 117 20.02 0.99 -52.24
C ILE A 117 18.69 0.75 -51.56
N THR A 118 18.49 1.34 -50.40
CA THR A 118 17.29 1.18 -49.56
C THR A 118 16.55 2.51 -49.46
N THR A 119 15.26 2.51 -49.73
CA THR A 119 14.41 3.68 -49.46
C THR A 119 13.38 3.37 -48.41
N THR A 120 13.23 4.28 -47.44
CA THR A 120 12.29 4.18 -46.35
C THR A 120 11.17 5.22 -46.52
N ASP A 121 9.92 4.76 -46.59
CA ASP A 121 8.73 5.63 -46.57
C ASP A 121 7.56 4.99 -45.81
N ARG A 122 6.49 5.75 -45.62
CA ARG A 122 5.23 5.25 -44.99
C ARG A 122 4.40 4.43 -45.98
N ASP A 123 4.59 4.67 -47.25
CA ASP A 123 3.94 3.95 -48.35
C ASP A 123 4.92 2.94 -48.92
N ALA A 124 4.57 1.65 -48.83
CA ALA A 124 5.41 0.54 -49.31
C ALA A 124 5.59 0.54 -50.85
N GLU A 125 4.53 0.88 -51.60
CA GLU A 125 4.59 0.95 -53.06
C GLU A 125 5.45 2.13 -53.52
N PHE A 126 5.30 3.28 -52.85
CA PHE A 126 6.12 4.45 -53.11
C PHE A 126 7.61 4.18 -52.84
N ALA A 127 7.93 3.57 -51.68
CA ALA A 127 9.30 3.17 -51.31
C ALA A 127 9.90 2.26 -52.43
N THR A 128 9.16 1.24 -52.85
CA THR A 128 9.58 0.30 -53.89
C THR A 128 9.82 0.99 -55.22
N LYS A 129 8.86 1.81 -55.66
CA LYS A 129 8.95 2.53 -56.95
C LYS A 129 10.13 3.51 -56.96
N MET A 130 10.33 4.24 -55.86
CA MET A 130 11.44 5.17 -55.68
C MET A 130 12.78 4.43 -55.71
N THR A 131 12.93 3.32 -54.98
CA THR A 131 14.16 2.51 -54.94
C THR A 131 14.54 1.99 -56.32
N ASN A 132 13.58 1.41 -57.05
CA ASN A 132 13.82 0.87 -58.38
C ASN A 132 14.22 1.97 -59.35
N LYS A 133 13.58 3.14 -59.32
CA LYS A 133 13.95 4.28 -60.13
C LYS A 133 15.33 4.86 -59.79
N ILE A 134 15.70 4.89 -58.51
CA ILE A 134 17.05 5.29 -58.07
C ILE A 134 18.08 4.32 -58.66
N ALA A 135 17.86 2.99 -58.55
CA ALA A 135 18.75 1.97 -59.07
C ALA A 135 18.91 2.09 -60.60
N ASP A 136 17.79 2.26 -61.36
CA ASP A 136 17.81 2.45 -62.81
C ASP A 136 18.60 3.69 -63.24
N HIS A 137 18.37 4.84 -62.62
CA HIS A 137 19.08 6.08 -62.93
C HIS A 137 20.53 6.03 -62.48
N PHE A 138 20.83 5.41 -61.35
CA PHE A 138 22.21 5.18 -60.91
C PHE A 138 23.01 4.38 -61.91
N VAL A 139 22.49 3.23 -62.36
CA VAL A 139 23.14 2.40 -63.40
C VAL A 139 23.39 3.22 -64.65
N LYS A 140 22.41 3.96 -65.14
CA LYS A 140 22.54 4.80 -66.35
C LYS A 140 23.57 5.93 -66.21
N GLU A 141 23.65 6.56 -65.03
CA GLU A 141 24.61 7.65 -64.83
C GLU A 141 26.03 7.15 -64.59
N ILE A 142 26.24 6.02 -63.90
CA ILE A 142 27.56 5.42 -63.79
C ILE A 142 28.07 4.90 -65.13
N ALA A 143 27.22 4.26 -65.97
CA ALA A 143 27.59 3.84 -67.33
C ALA A 143 28.07 4.99 -68.18
N LYS A 144 27.60 6.23 -67.97
CA LYS A 144 28.09 7.42 -68.70
C LYS A 144 29.44 7.94 -68.19
N ILE A 145 29.71 7.74 -66.87
CA ILE A 145 30.93 8.25 -66.18
C ILE A 145 32.11 7.31 -66.40
N TYR A 146 31.80 5.99 -66.47
CA TYR A 146 32.83 4.94 -66.55
C TYR A 146 32.49 4.03 -67.76
N ASN A 147 33.01 4.34 -68.92
CA ASN A 147 32.67 3.70 -70.23
C ASN A 147 32.93 2.18 -70.29
N ASP A 148 33.68 1.58 -69.33
CA ASP A 148 34.16 0.20 -69.34
C ASP A 148 33.68 -0.66 -68.16
N ARG A 149 32.65 -0.23 -67.40
CA ARG A 149 32.15 -1.02 -66.29
C ARG A 149 30.76 -1.54 -66.56
N ASN A 150 30.58 -2.85 -66.42
CA ASN A 150 29.29 -3.51 -66.46
C ASN A 150 28.64 -3.39 -65.12
N ILE A 151 27.68 -2.44 -64.95
CA ILE A 151 26.87 -2.24 -63.77
C ILE A 151 25.46 -2.65 -64.10
N ASN A 152 24.91 -3.59 -63.36
CA ASN A 152 23.57 -4.11 -63.56
C ASN A 152 22.80 -4.15 -62.26
N VAL A 153 21.48 -3.97 -62.31
CA VAL A 153 20.58 -4.26 -61.21
C VAL A 153 20.55 -5.78 -61.04
N LEU A 154 21.03 -6.28 -59.91
CA LEU A 154 21.02 -7.71 -59.60
C LEU A 154 19.61 -8.11 -59.15
N ASP A 155 19.04 -7.39 -58.18
CA ASP A 155 17.70 -7.60 -57.69
C ASP A 155 16.96 -6.26 -57.60
N SER A 156 15.77 -6.21 -58.19
CA SER A 156 14.86 -5.09 -58.07
C SER A 156 14.15 -5.13 -56.72
N ALA A 157 13.88 -3.96 -56.13
CA ALA A 157 13.12 -3.86 -54.89
C ALA A 157 11.71 -4.43 -55.07
N VAL A 158 11.31 -5.25 -54.09
CA VAL A 158 9.97 -5.82 -53.99
C VAL A 158 9.21 -5.06 -52.92
N THR A 159 7.89 -4.90 -53.09
CA THR A 159 7.05 -4.19 -52.13
C THR A 159 7.01 -4.94 -50.79
N PRO A 160 7.52 -4.34 -49.71
CA PRO A 160 7.52 -4.99 -48.40
C PRO A 160 6.10 -5.12 -47.87
N THR A 161 5.80 -6.28 -47.29
CA THR A 161 4.49 -6.58 -46.66
C THR A 161 4.45 -6.20 -45.21
N GLU A 162 5.60 -6.08 -44.54
CA GLU A 162 5.73 -5.77 -43.14
C GLU A 162 6.52 -4.47 -42.90
N PRO A 163 6.14 -3.65 -41.92
CA PRO A 163 6.89 -2.44 -41.59
C PRO A 163 8.24 -2.77 -40.91
N ALA A 164 9.28 -2.11 -41.36
CA ALA A 164 10.65 -2.34 -40.86
C ALA A 164 10.89 -1.82 -39.44
N ASN A 165 10.18 -0.74 -39.05
CA ASN A 165 10.36 -0.10 -37.74
C ASN A 165 9.53 -0.70 -36.63
N ILE A 166 8.47 -1.45 -36.92
CA ILE A 166 7.54 -1.99 -35.91
C ILE A 166 7.79 -3.50 -35.76
N LYS A 167 8.70 -3.84 -34.85
CA LYS A 167 8.87 -5.24 -34.40
C LYS A 167 7.95 -5.46 -33.19
N VAL A 168 6.65 -5.64 -33.46
CA VAL A 168 5.58 -5.71 -32.43
C VAL A 168 5.96 -6.64 -31.29
N VAL A 169 6.35 -7.88 -31.58
CA VAL A 169 6.69 -8.88 -30.54
C VAL A 169 7.82 -8.40 -29.62
N ARG A 170 8.86 -7.80 -30.20
CA ARG A 170 9.99 -7.29 -29.40
C ARG A 170 9.56 -6.12 -28.50
N GLN A 171 8.74 -5.22 -29.01
CA GLN A 171 8.27 -4.05 -28.27
C GLN A 171 7.29 -4.44 -27.17
N GLU A 172 6.40 -5.40 -27.43
CA GLU A 172 5.50 -5.97 -26.41
C GLU A 172 6.27 -6.67 -25.28
N ILE A 173 7.34 -7.42 -25.60
CA ILE A 173 8.20 -8.01 -24.56
C ILE A 173 8.86 -6.92 -23.70
N ILE A 174 9.31 -5.82 -24.32
CA ILE A 174 9.91 -4.70 -23.58
C ILE A 174 8.84 -4.02 -22.69
N ALA A 175 7.64 -3.78 -23.20
CA ALA A 175 6.54 -3.19 -22.45
C ALA A 175 6.12 -4.09 -21.27
N PHE A 176 6.07 -5.40 -21.48
CA PHE A 176 5.79 -6.39 -20.43
C PHE A 176 6.85 -6.39 -19.32
N ALA A 177 8.13 -6.44 -19.71
CA ALA A 177 9.23 -6.40 -18.74
C ALA A 177 9.27 -5.07 -17.97
N ALA A 178 9.07 -3.95 -18.65
CA ALA A 178 8.96 -2.63 -18.02
C ALA A 178 7.79 -2.57 -17.03
N GLY A 179 6.63 -3.13 -17.41
CA GLY A 179 5.46 -3.23 -16.54
C GLY A 179 5.75 -3.97 -15.23
N ILE A 180 6.45 -5.10 -15.31
CA ILE A 180 6.85 -5.86 -14.10
C ILE A 180 7.83 -5.04 -13.24
N ILE A 181 8.90 -4.54 -13.84
CA ILE A 181 9.95 -3.82 -13.11
C ILE A 181 9.38 -2.60 -12.39
N VAL A 182 8.58 -1.78 -13.09
CA VAL A 182 8.01 -0.56 -12.50
C VAL A 182 6.98 -0.88 -11.42
N SER A 183 6.10 -1.88 -11.65
CA SER A 183 5.09 -2.26 -10.65
C SER A 183 5.72 -2.80 -9.36
N VAL A 184 6.74 -3.64 -9.47
CA VAL A 184 7.50 -4.16 -8.33
C VAL A 184 8.26 -3.03 -7.63
N SER A 185 8.89 -2.13 -8.39
CA SER A 185 9.64 -0.99 -7.82
C SER A 185 8.75 -0.03 -7.04
N ILE A 186 7.57 0.30 -7.58
CA ILE A 186 6.61 1.16 -6.87
C ILE A 186 6.16 0.50 -5.57
N LEU A 187 5.80 -0.79 -5.61
CA LEU A 187 5.35 -1.49 -4.41
C LEU A 187 6.46 -1.64 -3.37
N PHE A 188 7.71 -1.84 -3.82
CA PHE A 188 8.89 -1.85 -2.97
C PHE A 188 9.12 -0.49 -2.30
N LEU A 189 9.00 0.61 -3.03
CA LEU A 189 9.12 1.95 -2.47
C LEU A 189 8.06 2.22 -1.41
N VAL A 190 6.79 1.85 -1.66
CA VAL A 190 5.72 1.97 -0.67
C VAL A 190 6.02 1.16 0.59
N PHE A 191 6.52 -0.09 0.44
CA PHE A 191 6.94 -0.93 1.56
C PHE A 191 8.11 -0.31 2.33
N TYR A 192 9.11 0.20 1.63
CA TYR A 192 10.33 0.78 2.22
C TYR A 192 10.05 2.05 3.04
N PHE A 193 9.11 2.88 2.60
CA PHE A 193 8.71 4.10 3.31
C PHE A 193 7.61 3.87 4.35
N ASP A 194 7.07 2.65 4.45
CA ASP A 194 6.05 2.31 5.45
C ASP A 194 6.69 2.13 6.83
N ARG A 195 6.59 3.16 7.66
CA ARG A 195 7.09 3.20 9.05
C ARG A 195 6.03 2.86 10.08
N SER A 196 4.99 2.13 9.69
CA SER A 196 3.97 1.72 10.63
C SER A 196 4.45 0.62 11.56
N VAL A 197 3.94 0.62 12.80
CA VAL A 197 4.13 -0.46 13.77
C VAL A 197 3.48 -1.73 13.24
N LYS A 198 4.24 -2.82 13.10
CA LYS A 198 3.76 -4.09 12.55
C LYS A 198 3.81 -5.23 13.56
N THR A 199 4.92 -5.38 14.29
CA THR A 199 5.15 -6.52 15.18
C THR A 199 5.57 -6.09 16.59
N SER A 200 5.47 -7.02 17.54
CA SER A 200 5.91 -6.80 18.92
C SER A 200 7.43 -6.63 18.99
N GLU A 201 8.14 -7.46 18.22
CA GLU A 201 9.60 -7.47 18.16
C GLU A 201 10.13 -6.12 17.68
N GLN A 202 9.44 -5.49 16.70
CA GLN A 202 9.76 -4.14 16.25
C GLN A 202 9.60 -3.10 17.36
N VAL A 203 8.50 -3.19 18.13
CA VAL A 203 8.24 -2.27 19.26
C VAL A 203 9.31 -2.46 20.34
N GLU A 204 9.57 -3.68 20.77
CA GLU A 204 10.53 -3.97 21.82
C GLU A 204 11.97 -3.59 21.42
N SER A 205 12.38 -3.87 20.19
CA SER A 205 13.73 -3.54 19.71
C SER A 205 13.94 -2.05 19.48
N GLN A 206 12.93 -1.33 18.95
CA GLN A 206 13.08 0.07 18.59
C GLN A 206 12.69 1.06 19.69
N LEU A 207 11.76 0.69 20.58
CA LEU A 207 11.29 1.56 21.66
C LEU A 207 11.89 1.17 23.02
N HIS A 208 12.48 0.00 23.14
CA HIS A 208 12.97 -0.57 24.40
C HIS A 208 11.90 -0.62 25.51
N LEU A 209 10.65 -0.87 25.10
CA LEU A 209 9.48 -0.99 25.98
C LEU A 209 8.84 -2.36 25.79
N PRO A 210 8.34 -2.99 26.89
CA PRO A 210 7.63 -4.25 26.77
C PRO A 210 6.28 -4.06 26.09
N VAL A 211 5.88 -5.04 25.29
CA VAL A 211 4.50 -5.15 24.80
C VAL A 211 3.67 -5.85 25.87
N ILE A 212 2.83 -5.08 26.55
CA ILE A 212 1.98 -5.55 27.67
C ILE A 212 0.89 -6.48 27.18
N GLY A 213 0.40 -6.25 25.96
CA GLY A 213 -0.59 -7.14 25.37
C GLY A 213 -0.92 -6.79 23.91
N LYS A 214 -1.64 -7.74 23.33
CA LYS A 214 -2.03 -7.76 21.91
C LYS A 214 -3.53 -7.89 21.83
N ILE A 215 -4.19 -6.97 21.13
CA ILE A 215 -5.65 -6.97 20.94
C ILE A 215 -5.93 -7.15 19.46
N HIS A 216 -6.63 -8.22 19.11
CA HIS A 216 -6.96 -8.54 17.75
C HIS A 216 -8.11 -7.67 17.21
N MET A 217 -8.17 -7.55 15.89
CA MET A 217 -9.24 -6.84 15.19
C MET A 217 -10.44 -7.75 14.99
N ILE A 218 -11.64 -7.20 15.20
CA ILE A 218 -12.87 -7.87 14.79
C ILE A 218 -12.92 -7.86 13.27
N ASP A 219 -12.93 -9.04 12.65
CA ASP A 219 -13.30 -9.19 11.25
C ASP A 219 -14.85 -9.23 11.16
N ALA A 220 -15.47 -8.06 11.19
CA ALA A 220 -16.92 -7.92 11.21
C ALA A 220 -17.61 -8.64 10.04
N GLU A 221 -16.95 -8.74 8.90
CA GLU A 221 -17.48 -9.40 7.71
C GLU A 221 -17.48 -10.93 7.85
N LYS A 222 -16.40 -11.50 8.41
CA LYS A 222 -16.34 -12.95 8.70
C LYS A 222 -17.29 -13.36 9.81
N GLU A 223 -17.46 -12.50 10.81
CA GLU A 223 -18.41 -12.76 11.90
C GLU A 223 -19.86 -12.74 11.39
N ARG A 224 -20.21 -11.79 10.53
CA ARG A 224 -21.52 -11.76 9.83
C ARG A 224 -21.76 -13.00 8.96
N LEU A 225 -20.74 -13.43 8.20
CA LEU A 225 -20.83 -14.63 7.36
C LEU A 225 -21.00 -15.90 8.19
N LYS A 226 -20.23 -16.09 9.27
CA LYS A 226 -20.35 -17.22 10.18
C LYS A 226 -21.72 -17.27 10.85
N ARG A 227 -22.27 -16.13 11.28
CA ARG A 227 -23.62 -16.07 11.88
C ARG A 227 -24.72 -16.39 10.88
N ARG A 228 -24.61 -15.86 9.66
CA ARG A 228 -25.56 -16.18 8.59
C ARG A 228 -25.55 -17.68 8.24
N GLN A 229 -24.37 -18.31 8.21
CA GLN A 229 -24.23 -19.75 8.01
C GLN A 229 -24.79 -20.57 9.19
N ARG A 230 -24.57 -20.13 10.44
CA ARG A 230 -25.14 -20.78 11.64
C ARG A 230 -26.66 -20.66 11.68
N ALA A 231 -27.21 -19.48 11.38
CA ALA A 231 -28.64 -19.25 11.30
C ALA A 231 -29.32 -20.10 10.22
N LEU A 232 -28.67 -20.23 9.05
CA LEU A 232 -29.16 -21.11 7.96
C LEU A 232 -29.08 -22.60 8.36
N ALA A 233 -28.02 -23.03 9.03
CA ALA A 233 -27.86 -24.41 9.52
C ALA A 233 -28.89 -24.74 10.63
N LEU A 234 -29.23 -23.76 11.49
CA LEU A 234 -30.26 -23.92 12.51
C LEU A 234 -31.67 -23.96 11.91
N LYS A 235 -31.96 -23.14 10.91
CA LYS A 235 -33.23 -23.20 10.15
C LYS A 235 -33.38 -24.56 9.46
N ALA A 236 -32.34 -25.02 8.77
CA ALA A 236 -32.35 -26.35 8.13
C ALA A 236 -32.54 -27.49 9.14
N LYS A 237 -31.98 -27.38 10.36
CA LYS A 237 -32.21 -28.35 11.43
C LYS A 237 -33.60 -28.29 12.05
N LYS A 238 -34.24 -27.12 12.11
CA LYS A 238 -35.64 -26.97 12.54
C LYS A 238 -36.59 -27.57 11.49
N GLU A 239 -36.41 -27.24 10.22
CA GLU A 239 -37.19 -27.79 9.11
C GLU A 239 -37.06 -29.32 8.98
N ALA A 240 -35.89 -29.88 9.23
CA ALA A 240 -35.67 -31.33 9.25
C ALA A 240 -36.24 -32.03 10.50
N LYS A 241 -36.58 -31.29 11.58
CA LYS A 241 -37.24 -31.85 12.78
C LYS A 241 -38.78 -31.74 12.72
N GLU A 242 -39.33 -30.82 11.91
CA GLU A 242 -40.75 -30.71 11.70
C GLU A 242 -41.31 -31.81 10.77
N ASP A 243 -40.46 -32.46 9.97
CA ASP A 243 -40.83 -33.61 9.09
C ASP A 243 -40.82 -34.96 9.78
N ASP A 244 -40.29 -35.08 11.00
CA ASP A 244 -40.27 -36.34 11.76
C ASP A 244 -41.08 -36.15 13.07
N SER A 245 -42.36 -36.52 12.99
CA SER A 245 -43.40 -36.71 13.99
C SER A 245 -43.01 -36.68 15.48
N ALA A 246 -43.71 -35.78 16.18
CA ALA A 246 -44.29 -35.89 17.53
C ALA A 246 -43.86 -37.08 18.40
N GLU A 247 -43.19 -36.76 19.48
CA GLU A 247 -43.43 -37.13 20.90
C GLU A 247 -42.09 -37.04 21.68
N ASN A 248 -42.18 -36.29 22.79
CA ASN A 248 -41.18 -36.23 23.87
C ASN A 248 -39.85 -35.55 23.62
N ALA A 249 -39.81 -34.23 23.86
CA ALA A 249 -38.65 -33.55 24.36
C ALA A 249 -39.09 -32.38 25.28
N GLU A 250 -39.19 -32.75 26.57
CA GLU A 250 -39.16 -31.77 27.63
C GLU A 250 -37.73 -31.11 27.67
N ASP A 251 -37.75 -29.82 27.80
CA ASP A 251 -36.79 -28.90 28.42
C ASP A 251 -35.30 -29.08 28.15
N ASN A 252 -34.83 -28.28 27.23
CA ASN A 252 -33.66 -27.39 27.40
C ASN A 252 -33.71 -26.34 26.29
N GLU A 253 -34.64 -25.41 26.40
CA GLU A 253 -34.57 -24.13 25.72
C GLU A 253 -33.45 -23.31 26.38
N GLU A 254 -32.19 -23.51 25.97
CA GLU A 254 -31.26 -22.39 25.97
C GLU A 254 -31.84 -21.38 24.99
N THR A 255 -32.53 -20.40 25.54
CA THR A 255 -32.93 -19.18 24.85
C THR A 255 -31.68 -18.53 24.29
N PHE A 256 -31.34 -18.87 23.04
CA PHE A 256 -30.41 -18.07 22.26
C PHE A 256 -31.10 -16.74 21.97
N GLU A 257 -30.86 -15.75 22.84
CA GLU A 257 -31.19 -14.36 22.55
C GLU A 257 -30.71 -14.03 21.13
N GLU A 258 -31.60 -13.62 20.26
CA GLU A 258 -31.28 -13.03 18.98
C GLU A 258 -30.43 -11.79 19.25
N ILE A 259 -29.11 -11.94 19.22
CA ILE A 259 -28.19 -10.82 19.38
C ILE A 259 -28.43 -9.90 18.18
N SER A 260 -28.96 -8.72 18.42
CA SER A 260 -29.30 -7.71 17.42
C SER A 260 -28.07 -7.27 16.61
N GLU A 261 -28.25 -6.72 15.41
CA GLU A 261 -27.14 -6.15 14.65
C GLU A 261 -26.44 -5.00 15.42
N GLU A 262 -27.13 -4.36 16.36
CA GLU A 262 -26.60 -3.33 17.26
C GLU A 262 -25.60 -3.89 18.27
N ASP A 263 -25.79 -5.15 18.76
CA ASP A 263 -24.87 -5.81 19.68
C ASP A 263 -23.49 -6.13 19.05
N LEU A 264 -23.39 -6.15 17.73
CA LEU A 264 -22.15 -6.37 17.00
C LEU A 264 -21.33 -5.10 16.80
N SER A 265 -21.98 -3.93 16.85
CA SER A 265 -21.35 -2.62 16.67
C SER A 265 -20.89 -2.02 18.00
N SER A 266 -21.27 -2.62 19.13
CA SER A 266 -20.95 -2.07 20.44
C SER A 266 -19.45 -2.24 20.74
N GLU A 267 -18.84 -1.14 21.15
CA GLU A 267 -17.43 -1.08 21.51
C GLU A 267 -17.13 -1.82 22.83
N LEU A 268 -18.16 -2.30 23.55
CA LEU A 268 -18.05 -3.03 24.83
C LEU A 268 -17.99 -4.56 24.60
N ILE A 269 -16.89 -5.02 24.05
CA ILE A 269 -16.72 -6.43 23.63
C ILE A 269 -16.81 -7.41 24.80
N LEU A 270 -16.23 -7.04 25.97
CA LEU A 270 -16.28 -7.92 27.15
C LEU A 270 -17.68 -8.06 27.74
N LYS A 271 -18.56 -7.05 27.54
CA LYS A 271 -19.98 -7.12 27.90
C LYS A 271 -20.75 -7.99 26.92
N ASN A 272 -20.63 -7.68 25.62
CA ASN A 272 -21.52 -8.21 24.59
C ASN A 272 -21.03 -9.56 24.00
N ASN A 273 -19.72 -9.82 24.05
CA ASN A 273 -19.15 -11.09 23.57
C ASN A 273 -18.04 -11.61 24.50
N PRO A 274 -18.36 -11.99 25.75
CA PRO A 274 -17.38 -12.35 26.77
C PRO A 274 -16.53 -13.59 26.43
N LYS A 275 -16.97 -14.42 25.48
CA LYS A 275 -16.25 -15.63 25.02
C LYS A 275 -15.45 -15.40 23.75
N SER A 276 -15.30 -14.16 23.27
CA SER A 276 -14.53 -13.88 22.06
C SER A 276 -13.01 -13.91 22.32
N ILE A 277 -12.25 -14.13 21.26
CA ILE A 277 -10.77 -14.03 21.28
C ILE A 277 -10.34 -12.67 21.83
N ILE A 278 -11.03 -11.59 21.44
CA ILE A 278 -10.72 -10.24 21.89
C ILE A 278 -10.96 -10.09 23.38
N SER A 279 -12.01 -10.71 23.92
CA SER A 279 -12.24 -10.72 25.37
C SER A 279 -11.12 -11.42 26.14
N GLU A 280 -10.56 -12.52 25.56
CA GLU A 280 -9.39 -13.18 26.13
C GLU A 280 -8.12 -12.33 26.02
N ASP A 281 -7.97 -11.57 24.93
CA ASP A 281 -6.88 -10.60 24.79
C ASP A 281 -6.90 -9.58 25.95
N PHE A 282 -8.07 -9.02 26.24
CA PHE A 282 -8.21 -8.07 27.37
C PHE A 282 -7.95 -8.72 28.73
N ARG A 283 -8.37 -9.96 28.95
CA ARG A 283 -8.04 -10.71 30.17
C ARG A 283 -6.54 -10.93 30.30
N THR A 284 -5.87 -11.21 29.19
CA THR A 284 -4.41 -11.36 29.14
C THR A 284 -3.71 -10.04 29.45
N VAL A 285 -4.14 -8.93 28.82
CA VAL A 285 -3.62 -7.57 29.11
C VAL A 285 -3.79 -7.24 30.59
N ARG A 286 -4.99 -7.44 31.16
CA ARG A 286 -5.25 -7.23 32.59
C ARG A 286 -4.29 -8.05 33.46
N THR A 287 -4.13 -9.35 33.18
CA THR A 287 -3.27 -10.24 33.96
C THR A 287 -1.81 -9.77 33.90
N SER A 288 -1.32 -9.38 32.74
CA SER A 288 0.03 -8.81 32.57
C SER A 288 0.23 -7.53 33.40
N LEU A 289 -0.81 -6.68 33.44
CA LEU A 289 -0.80 -5.46 34.25
C LEU A 289 -0.84 -5.76 35.75
N ASP A 290 -1.69 -6.68 36.19
CA ASP A 290 -1.75 -7.09 37.62
C ASP A 290 -0.37 -7.54 38.12
N PHE A 291 0.35 -8.37 37.35
CA PHE A 291 1.71 -8.76 37.71
C PHE A 291 2.70 -7.60 37.75
N SER A 292 2.56 -6.63 36.83
CA SER A 292 3.43 -5.45 36.79
C SER A 292 3.18 -4.46 37.96
N LEU A 293 2.00 -4.53 38.59
CA LEU A 293 1.54 -3.63 39.62
C LEU A 293 1.72 -4.22 41.05
N VAL A 294 2.12 -5.49 41.19
CA VAL A 294 2.29 -6.16 42.48
C VAL A 294 3.25 -5.40 43.39
N GLY A 295 2.82 -5.14 44.60
CA GLY A 295 3.65 -4.58 45.70
C GLY A 295 3.70 -3.05 45.81
N LYS A 296 2.87 -2.31 45.07
CA LYS A 296 2.75 -0.84 45.22
C LYS A 296 1.29 -0.43 45.22
N ASN A 297 0.96 0.62 45.99
CA ASN A 297 -0.36 1.30 45.96
C ASN A 297 -0.54 2.06 44.62
N ASN A 298 -0.17 1.44 43.51
CA ASN A 298 -0.14 2.02 42.18
C ASN A 298 -1.35 1.52 41.42
N ASN A 299 -2.45 2.24 41.53
CA ASN A 299 -3.73 1.81 40.95
C ASN A 299 -4.31 2.78 39.91
N SER A 300 -3.57 3.83 39.53
CA SER A 300 -3.99 4.73 38.44
C SER A 300 -3.20 4.48 37.17
N LEU A 301 -3.92 4.19 36.09
CA LEU A 301 -3.38 3.82 34.76
C LEU A 301 -3.87 4.83 33.74
N VAL A 302 -2.97 5.54 33.09
CA VAL A 302 -3.28 6.38 31.92
C VAL A 302 -3.10 5.58 30.65
N LEU A 303 -4.10 5.60 29.79
CA LEU A 303 -4.00 5.14 28.43
C LEU A 303 -3.94 6.34 27.49
N THR A 304 -2.88 6.40 26.72
CA THR A 304 -2.71 7.39 25.65
C THR A 304 -2.38 6.71 24.34
N SER A 305 -2.36 7.44 23.25
CA SER A 305 -1.93 6.99 21.93
C SER A 305 -1.09 8.09 21.27
N THR A 306 -0.47 7.81 20.15
CA THR A 306 0.28 8.85 19.44
C THR A 306 -0.62 9.72 18.58
N ALA A 307 -1.66 9.13 17.98
CA ALA A 307 -2.58 9.83 17.10
C ALA A 307 -4.05 9.48 17.41
N PRO A 308 -5.02 10.27 16.95
CA PRO A 308 -6.43 9.92 17.00
C PRO A 308 -6.73 8.62 16.26
N ASN A 309 -7.79 7.92 16.69
CA ASN A 309 -8.26 6.67 16.04
C ASN A 309 -7.29 5.47 16.12
N GLU A 310 -6.40 5.43 17.11
CA GLU A 310 -5.58 4.26 17.43
C GLU A 310 -6.29 3.29 18.39
N GLY A 311 -7.46 3.68 18.90
CA GLY A 311 -8.33 2.84 19.71
C GLY A 311 -8.11 2.95 21.21
N LYS A 312 -7.47 4.03 21.70
CA LYS A 312 -7.26 4.25 23.14
C LYS A 312 -8.53 4.15 23.98
N SER A 313 -9.63 4.81 23.57
CA SER A 313 -10.90 4.80 24.31
C SER A 313 -11.58 3.44 24.32
N PHE A 314 -11.51 2.70 23.22
CA PHE A 314 -11.95 1.31 23.13
C PHE A 314 -11.15 0.41 24.09
N VAL A 315 -9.82 0.57 24.11
CA VAL A 315 -8.94 -0.20 25.00
C VAL A 315 -9.21 0.16 26.47
N SER A 316 -9.36 1.46 26.79
CA SER A 316 -9.65 1.94 28.14
C SER A 316 -10.97 1.38 28.68
N ALA A 317 -12.04 1.42 27.87
CA ALA A 317 -13.35 0.90 28.23
C ALA A 317 -13.33 -0.60 28.53
N ASN A 318 -12.80 -1.41 27.59
CA ASN A 318 -12.78 -2.86 27.76
C ASN A 318 -11.79 -3.31 28.85
N LEU A 319 -10.68 -2.62 29.02
CA LEU A 319 -9.76 -2.90 30.13
C LEU A 319 -10.42 -2.61 31.48
N ALA A 320 -11.21 -1.52 31.59
CA ALA A 320 -11.98 -1.21 32.80
C ALA A 320 -12.99 -2.32 33.13
N ILE A 321 -13.68 -2.86 32.13
CA ILE A 321 -14.57 -4.02 32.29
C ILE A 321 -13.79 -5.25 32.72
N ALA A 322 -12.62 -5.51 32.10
CA ALA A 322 -11.80 -6.66 32.45
C ALA A 322 -11.35 -6.66 33.91
N PHE A 323 -11.03 -5.49 34.48
CA PHE A 323 -10.74 -5.35 35.90
C PHE A 323 -12.00 -5.48 36.76
N ALA A 324 -13.12 -4.84 36.40
CA ALA A 324 -14.37 -4.90 37.15
C ALA A 324 -14.92 -6.33 37.28
N ASN A 325 -14.77 -7.14 36.22
CA ASN A 325 -15.18 -8.55 36.20
C ASN A 325 -14.39 -9.44 37.20
N THR A 326 -13.32 -8.93 37.82
CA THR A 326 -12.64 -9.61 38.95
C THR A 326 -13.17 -9.25 40.32
N GLY A 327 -14.27 -8.50 40.42
CA GLY A 327 -14.86 -8.00 41.67
C GLY A 327 -14.16 -6.77 42.22
N LYS A 328 -13.22 -6.16 41.48
CA LYS A 328 -12.51 -4.94 41.88
C LYS A 328 -13.35 -3.69 41.59
N LYS A 329 -13.34 -2.72 42.49
CA LYS A 329 -13.97 -1.43 42.25
C LYS A 329 -13.15 -0.61 41.28
N VAL A 330 -13.70 -0.37 40.10
CA VAL A 330 -13.00 0.33 38.99
C VAL A 330 -13.69 1.65 38.67
N LEU A 331 -12.88 2.69 38.50
CA LEU A 331 -13.32 3.97 37.96
C LEU A 331 -12.65 4.20 36.60
N LEU A 332 -13.45 4.39 35.57
CA LEU A 332 -12.98 4.88 34.28
C LEU A 332 -13.20 6.40 34.19
N VAL A 333 -12.16 7.14 33.88
CA VAL A 333 -12.19 8.61 33.78
C VAL A 333 -11.89 9.01 32.35
N ASP A 334 -12.80 9.72 31.70
CA ASP A 334 -12.58 10.32 30.39
C ASP A 334 -11.88 11.68 30.56
N ALA A 335 -10.57 11.68 30.45
CA ALA A 335 -9.72 12.86 30.54
C ALA A 335 -9.36 13.45 29.17
N ASP A 336 -9.82 12.86 28.06
CA ASP A 336 -9.75 13.49 26.73
C ASP A 336 -10.88 14.54 26.61
N MET A 337 -10.65 15.71 27.20
CA MET A 337 -11.65 16.78 27.20
C MET A 337 -11.92 17.37 25.81
N ARG A 338 -11.14 16.98 24.79
CA ARG A 338 -11.29 17.45 23.41
C ARG A 338 -12.21 16.52 22.60
N LEU A 339 -11.86 15.22 22.57
CA LEU A 339 -12.49 14.21 21.72
C LEU A 339 -12.88 12.95 22.52
N GLY A 340 -13.03 13.06 23.84
CA GLY A 340 -13.43 11.95 24.69
C GLY A 340 -14.80 11.41 24.33
N ARG A 341 -14.96 10.10 24.30
CA ARG A 341 -16.18 9.40 23.85
C ARG A 341 -16.65 8.30 24.80
N GLN A 342 -16.17 8.29 26.06
CA GLN A 342 -16.63 7.27 26.99
C GLN A 342 -18.14 7.38 27.28
N HIS A 343 -18.71 8.56 27.16
CA HIS A 343 -20.17 8.78 27.28
C HIS A 343 -20.94 8.11 26.13
N GLU A 344 -20.40 8.09 24.92
CA GLU A 344 -20.99 7.38 23.77
C GLU A 344 -20.88 5.86 23.95
N ILE A 345 -19.67 5.38 24.35
CA ILE A 345 -19.38 3.96 24.49
C ILE A 345 -20.23 3.30 25.58
N PHE A 346 -20.50 4.00 26.68
CA PHE A 346 -21.29 3.50 27.80
C PHE A 346 -22.73 4.03 27.84
N GLU A 347 -23.16 4.79 26.82
CA GLU A 347 -24.49 5.39 26.73
C GLU A 347 -24.87 6.24 27.96
N LEU A 348 -23.89 7.03 28.43
CA LEU A 348 -24.02 7.85 29.63
C LEU A 348 -24.20 9.34 29.29
N SER A 349 -24.76 10.09 30.25
CA SER A 349 -24.89 11.55 30.11
C SER A 349 -23.53 12.24 30.10
N ASN A 350 -23.34 13.19 29.18
CA ASN A 350 -22.15 14.03 29.11
C ASN A 350 -22.41 15.51 29.48
N GLN A 351 -23.58 15.83 30.04
CA GLN A 351 -23.90 17.20 30.41
C GLN A 351 -23.05 17.69 31.59
N ALA A 352 -22.63 16.77 32.45
CA ALA A 352 -21.76 17.03 33.58
C ALA A 352 -20.74 15.90 33.72
N GLY A 353 -19.48 16.26 33.81
CA GLY A 353 -18.37 15.29 33.87
C GLY A 353 -17.12 15.90 34.52
N LEU A 354 -15.94 15.39 34.09
CA LEU A 354 -14.64 15.78 34.66
C LEU A 354 -14.38 17.29 34.56
N SER A 355 -14.66 17.91 33.40
CA SER A 355 -14.45 19.35 33.22
C SER A 355 -15.26 20.18 34.22
N ASN A 356 -16.52 19.81 34.45
CA ASN A 356 -17.39 20.48 35.43
C ASN A 356 -16.91 20.25 36.86
N LEU A 357 -16.50 19.02 37.20
CA LEU A 357 -15.98 18.67 38.53
C LEU A 357 -14.74 19.51 38.88
N LEU A 358 -13.86 19.75 37.92
CA LEU A 358 -12.61 20.49 38.16
C LEU A 358 -12.83 22.01 38.36
N VAL A 359 -13.91 22.55 37.85
CA VAL A 359 -14.26 23.99 38.02
C VAL A 359 -15.07 24.23 39.29
N GLU A 360 -15.86 23.28 39.74
CA GLU A 360 -16.72 23.43 40.94
C GLU A 360 -15.90 23.53 42.20
N THR A 361 -16.17 24.53 43.07
CA THR A 361 -15.35 24.83 44.22
C THR A 361 -15.89 24.32 45.57
N ALA A 362 -17.15 23.82 45.70
CA ALA A 362 -17.79 23.45 46.95
C ALA A 362 -18.56 22.11 46.89
N GLY A 363 -18.64 21.35 48.02
CA GLY A 363 -19.48 20.18 48.24
C GLY A 363 -18.84 18.81 48.05
N ASP A 364 -19.61 17.71 48.28
CA ASP A 364 -19.19 16.32 47.94
C ASP A 364 -19.33 16.08 46.42
N ARG A 365 -18.33 16.54 45.68
CA ARG A 365 -18.31 16.68 44.24
C ARG A 365 -18.31 15.33 43.53
N LEU A 366 -17.61 14.35 44.11
CA LEU A 366 -17.36 13.09 43.43
C LEU A 366 -18.66 12.34 43.09
N ARG A 367 -19.60 12.29 44.09
CA ARG A 367 -20.86 11.57 43.90
C ARG A 367 -21.76 12.13 42.77
N LYS A 368 -21.65 13.44 42.52
CA LYS A 368 -22.44 14.12 41.47
C LYS A 368 -22.02 13.76 40.06
N TYR A 369 -20.72 13.49 39.87
CA TYR A 369 -20.10 13.32 38.54
C TYR A 369 -19.73 11.89 38.21
N VAL A 370 -19.74 10.99 39.21
CA VAL A 370 -19.54 9.55 39.01
C VAL A 370 -20.86 8.91 38.61
N GLN A 371 -20.91 8.34 37.40
CA GLN A 371 -22.05 7.62 36.87
C GLN A 371 -21.83 6.12 37.03
N LYS A 372 -22.84 5.39 37.49
CA LYS A 372 -22.83 3.92 37.50
C LYS A 372 -23.13 3.41 36.11
N THR A 373 -22.47 2.34 35.71
CA THR A 373 -22.75 1.60 34.48
C THR A 373 -23.63 0.39 34.81
N GLU A 374 -24.11 -0.29 33.77
CA GLU A 374 -24.77 -1.59 33.90
C GLU A 374 -23.79 -2.71 34.30
N ILE A 375 -22.48 -2.46 34.21
CA ILE A 375 -21.44 -3.41 34.58
C ILE A 375 -21.15 -3.30 36.08
N GLU A 376 -21.29 -4.41 36.78
CA GLU A 376 -21.04 -4.46 38.19
C GLU A 376 -19.61 -4.00 38.53
N ASN A 377 -19.44 -3.26 39.59
CA ASN A 377 -18.16 -2.71 40.09
C ASN A 377 -17.49 -1.67 39.15
N LEU A 378 -18.13 -1.26 38.03
CA LEU A 378 -17.61 -0.23 37.14
C LEU A 378 -18.40 1.07 37.27
N SER A 379 -17.69 2.16 37.49
CA SER A 379 -18.22 3.52 37.41
C SER A 379 -17.44 4.34 36.40
N VAL A 380 -18.08 5.35 35.82
CA VAL A 380 -17.48 6.22 34.78
C VAL A 380 -17.64 7.69 35.20
N VAL A 381 -16.58 8.46 34.96
CA VAL A 381 -16.64 9.92 34.91
C VAL A 381 -16.43 10.33 33.47
N THR A 382 -17.47 10.83 32.82
CA THR A 382 -17.42 11.32 31.45
C THR A 382 -16.63 12.63 31.38
N ARG A 383 -16.20 13.05 30.17
CA ARG A 383 -15.44 14.29 30.02
C ARG A 383 -16.19 15.56 30.44
N GLY A 384 -17.51 15.53 30.30
CA GLY A 384 -18.37 16.70 30.51
C GLY A 384 -18.35 17.67 29.35
N VAL A 385 -18.74 18.91 29.60
CA VAL A 385 -18.72 19.97 28.58
C VAL A 385 -17.29 20.29 28.19
N THR A 386 -17.03 20.47 26.89
CA THR A 386 -15.67 20.81 26.38
C THR A 386 -15.25 22.19 26.91
N PRO A 387 -14.18 22.27 27.73
CA PRO A 387 -13.72 23.54 28.25
C PRO A 387 -12.87 24.28 27.22
N PRO A 388 -12.72 25.63 27.35
CA PRO A 388 -11.85 26.40 26.46
C PRO A 388 -10.35 26.10 26.68
N ASN A 389 -9.97 25.64 27.87
CA ASN A 389 -8.59 25.42 28.30
C ASN A 389 -8.37 24.02 28.93
N PRO A 390 -8.45 22.93 28.15
CA PRO A 390 -8.34 21.57 28.69
C PRO A 390 -7.04 21.30 29.46
N ALA A 391 -5.89 21.69 28.91
CA ALA A 391 -4.58 21.45 29.53
C ALA A 391 -4.43 22.10 30.90
N GLU A 392 -4.91 23.35 31.06
CA GLU A 392 -4.86 24.08 32.34
C GLU A 392 -5.74 23.40 33.41
N LEU A 393 -6.90 22.87 33.01
CA LEU A 393 -7.77 22.13 33.93
C LEU A 393 -7.12 20.81 34.37
N ILE A 394 -6.50 20.09 33.47
CA ILE A 394 -5.76 18.85 33.78
C ILE A 394 -4.54 19.15 34.66
N ASP A 395 -3.91 20.32 34.51
CA ASP A 395 -2.78 20.72 35.34
C ASP A 395 -3.17 21.30 36.72
N SER A 396 -4.43 21.55 36.92
CA SER A 396 -4.93 22.20 38.15
C SER A 396 -4.70 21.37 39.43
N LYS A 397 -4.61 22.06 40.56
CA LYS A 397 -4.61 21.43 41.90
C LYS A 397 -5.88 20.62 42.17
N GLN A 398 -6.99 20.97 41.54
CA GLN A 398 -8.25 20.24 41.64
C GLN A 398 -8.12 18.85 41.01
N MET A 399 -7.42 18.72 39.87
CA MET A 399 -7.12 17.43 39.24
C MET A 399 -6.24 16.54 40.13
N GLU A 400 -5.22 17.12 40.76
CA GLU A 400 -4.38 16.37 41.72
C GLU A 400 -5.20 15.83 42.90
N LYS A 401 -6.06 16.69 43.51
CA LYS A 401 -6.97 16.28 44.59
C LYS A 401 -7.98 15.23 44.12
N PHE A 402 -8.49 15.36 42.93
CA PHE A 402 -9.39 14.37 42.34
C PHE A 402 -8.71 13.01 42.21
N ILE A 403 -7.52 12.94 41.56
CA ILE A 403 -6.76 11.71 41.43
C ILE A 403 -6.47 11.07 42.78
N ALA A 404 -5.97 11.83 43.74
CA ALA A 404 -5.70 11.33 45.10
C ALA A 404 -6.96 10.78 45.77
N THR A 405 -8.11 11.45 45.62
CA THR A 405 -9.39 11.02 46.19
C THR A 405 -9.90 9.73 45.57
N VAL A 406 -9.87 9.61 44.22
CA VAL A 406 -10.38 8.41 43.55
C VAL A 406 -9.47 7.21 43.77
N LYS A 407 -8.16 7.40 43.85
CA LYS A 407 -7.19 6.36 44.21
C LYS A 407 -7.44 5.75 45.59
N SER A 408 -7.97 6.52 46.54
CA SER A 408 -8.29 6.00 47.87
C SER A 408 -9.63 5.25 47.93
N LYS A 409 -10.52 5.42 46.93
CA LYS A 409 -11.88 4.87 46.93
C LYS A 409 -12.07 3.69 45.97
N TYR A 410 -11.20 3.55 44.97
CA TYR A 410 -11.26 2.53 43.95
C TYR A 410 -10.01 1.67 43.94
N ASP A 411 -10.18 0.40 43.65
CA ASP A 411 -9.05 -0.53 43.49
C ASP A 411 -8.22 -0.21 42.25
N TYR A 412 -8.89 0.24 41.16
CA TYR A 412 -8.26 0.70 39.92
C TYR A 412 -8.92 1.97 39.39
N VAL A 413 -8.09 2.90 38.92
CA VAL A 413 -8.50 4.11 38.23
C VAL A 413 -7.90 4.09 36.81
N ILE A 414 -8.72 3.91 35.81
CA ILE A 414 -8.29 3.91 34.41
C ILE A 414 -8.62 5.28 33.82
N ILE A 415 -7.64 5.93 33.21
CA ILE A 415 -7.76 7.29 32.71
C ILE A 415 -7.55 7.25 31.19
N ASP A 416 -8.61 7.47 30.44
CA ASP A 416 -8.56 7.65 28.99
C ASP A 416 -8.12 9.09 28.68
N SER A 417 -6.96 9.28 28.07
CA SER A 417 -6.37 10.59 27.82
C SER A 417 -6.32 10.95 26.34
N ALA A 418 -6.05 12.21 26.01
CA ALA A 418 -5.78 12.64 24.64
C ALA A 418 -4.52 11.99 24.06
N PRO A 419 -4.32 11.98 22.72
CA PRO A 419 -3.06 11.53 22.13
C PRO A 419 -1.85 12.34 22.60
N VAL A 420 -0.68 11.70 22.77
CA VAL A 420 0.52 12.35 23.30
C VAL A 420 1.23 13.22 22.24
N TYR A 421 1.03 12.93 20.96
CA TYR A 421 1.70 13.68 19.90
C TYR A 421 1.09 15.06 19.73
N ASN A 422 1.89 16.10 19.95
CA ASN A 422 1.53 17.51 19.87
C ASN A 422 0.48 18.02 20.90
N LEU A 423 0.17 17.25 21.97
CA LEU A 423 -0.78 17.67 23.00
C LEU A 423 -0.15 17.55 24.39
N ALA A 424 -0.25 18.62 25.17
CA ALA A 424 0.26 18.65 26.54
C ALA A 424 -0.62 17.87 27.52
N ASP A 425 -1.91 17.71 27.22
CA ASP A 425 -2.94 17.13 28.10
C ASP A 425 -2.53 15.75 28.63
N SER A 426 -2.10 14.86 27.73
CA SER A 426 -1.64 13.50 28.07
C SER A 426 -0.32 13.49 28.84
N LEU A 427 0.59 14.42 28.56
CA LEU A 427 1.85 14.54 29.29
C LEU A 427 1.56 14.92 30.74
N ILE A 428 0.72 15.92 30.98
CA ILE A 428 0.38 16.42 32.32
C ILE A 428 -0.29 15.30 33.12
N ILE A 429 -1.27 14.59 32.56
CA ILE A 429 -1.98 13.54 33.29
C ILE A 429 -1.09 12.32 33.54
N SER A 430 -0.19 11.97 32.60
CA SER A 430 0.78 10.89 32.76
C SER A 430 1.75 11.12 33.93
N LYS A 431 2.13 12.38 34.17
CA LYS A 431 2.96 12.72 35.34
C LYS A 431 2.23 12.56 36.68
N LYS A 432 0.90 12.76 36.70
CA LYS A 432 0.07 12.70 37.92
C LYS A 432 -0.40 11.27 38.24
N ALA A 433 -0.34 10.36 37.28
CA ALA A 433 -0.74 8.96 37.44
C ALA A 433 0.43 8.03 37.78
N ASP A 434 0.12 6.83 38.28
CA ASP A 434 1.15 5.85 38.65
C ASP A 434 1.80 5.17 37.47
N ARG A 435 1.05 4.95 36.38
CA ARG A 435 1.51 4.27 35.18
C ARG A 435 0.88 4.86 33.91
N THR A 436 1.64 4.84 32.83
CA THR A 436 1.18 5.24 31.50
C THR A 436 1.39 4.10 30.51
N MET A 437 0.39 3.84 29.70
CA MET A 437 0.45 2.87 28.60
C MET A 437 0.21 3.58 27.28
N ILE A 438 0.94 3.18 26.25
CA ILE A 438 0.79 3.71 24.90
C ILE A 438 0.05 2.67 24.06
N VAL A 439 -1.09 3.07 23.50
CA VAL A 439 -1.86 2.23 22.57
C VAL A 439 -1.37 2.53 21.15
N CYS A 440 -0.91 1.49 20.44
CA CYS A 440 -0.47 1.58 19.07
C CYS A 440 -1.36 0.71 18.18
N ARG A 441 -1.88 1.26 17.09
CA ARG A 441 -2.65 0.51 16.10
C ARG A 441 -1.72 -0.11 15.08
N VAL A 442 -1.74 -1.44 14.97
CA VAL A 442 -0.93 -2.19 14.00
C VAL A 442 -1.27 -1.78 12.56
N ASN A 443 -0.26 -1.67 11.71
CA ASN A 443 -0.30 -1.20 10.32
C ASN A 443 -0.84 0.24 10.12
N LYS A 444 -0.88 1.06 11.18
CA LYS A 444 -1.32 2.45 11.10
C LYS A 444 -0.47 3.42 11.90
N THR A 445 -0.14 3.09 13.16
CA THR A 445 0.66 3.96 14.03
C THR A 445 2.07 4.09 13.47
N ASN A 446 2.55 5.31 13.25
CA ASN A 446 3.92 5.56 12.81
C ASN A 446 4.89 5.39 14.00
N ILE A 447 5.90 4.53 13.87
CA ILE A 447 6.88 4.24 14.91
C ILE A 447 7.69 5.46 15.34
N ASP A 448 7.97 6.39 14.42
CA ASP A 448 8.72 7.61 14.74
C ASP A 448 7.88 8.54 15.63
N HIS A 449 6.57 8.65 15.40
CA HIS A 449 5.68 9.39 16.30
C HIS A 449 5.62 8.76 17.70
N VAL A 450 5.69 7.42 17.78
CA VAL A 450 5.78 6.73 19.09
C VAL A 450 7.06 7.10 19.79
N LYS A 451 8.19 7.09 19.07
CA LYS A 451 9.51 7.50 19.61
C LYS A 451 9.49 8.94 20.16
N ASP A 452 8.87 9.85 19.42
CA ASP A 452 8.79 11.26 19.84
C ASP A 452 7.84 11.45 21.02
N GLY A 453 6.69 10.78 21.03
CA GLY A 453 5.78 10.76 22.18
C GLY A 453 6.44 10.14 23.43
N LEU A 454 7.21 9.06 23.23
CA LEU A 454 7.98 8.41 24.28
C LEU A 454 9.04 9.35 24.89
N LYS A 455 9.82 10.04 24.05
CA LYS A 455 10.79 11.05 24.51
C LYS A 455 10.12 12.15 25.35
N SER A 456 8.94 12.61 24.91
CA SER A 456 8.19 13.63 25.63
C SER A 456 7.70 13.14 27.00
N LEU A 457 7.23 11.89 27.09
CA LEU A 457 6.84 11.26 28.36
C LEU A 457 8.04 11.03 29.28
N GLN A 458 9.17 10.61 28.75
CA GLN A 458 10.43 10.43 29.51
C GLN A 458 10.97 11.75 30.02
N ALA A 459 10.88 12.83 29.25
CA ALA A 459 11.35 14.16 29.66
C ALA A 459 10.64 14.73 30.88
N ILE A 460 9.42 14.24 31.17
CA ILE A 460 8.64 14.62 32.38
C ILE A 460 8.72 13.55 33.48
N ASP A 461 9.56 12.53 33.33
CA ASP A 461 9.68 11.39 34.25
C ASP A 461 8.35 10.61 34.42
N ALA A 462 7.54 10.49 33.38
CA ALA A 462 6.33 9.68 33.43
C ALA A 462 6.70 8.18 33.49
N ASN A 463 5.99 7.45 34.36
CA ASN A 463 6.23 6.03 34.56
C ASN A 463 5.53 5.20 33.47
N ILE A 464 6.26 4.84 32.44
CA ILE A 464 5.72 4.12 31.26
C ILE A 464 5.74 2.62 31.55
N ALA A 465 4.57 1.99 31.57
CA ALA A 465 4.42 0.54 31.78
C ALA A 465 4.77 -0.28 30.53
N GLY A 466 4.46 0.24 29.34
CA GLY A 466 4.71 -0.42 28.07
C GLY A 466 3.72 -0.02 26.99
N VAL A 467 3.62 -0.87 25.97
CA VAL A 467 2.80 -0.66 24.78
C VAL A 467 1.70 -1.72 24.69
N ILE A 468 0.51 -1.33 24.27
CA ILE A 468 -0.57 -2.23 23.89
C ILE A 468 -0.71 -2.15 22.35
N LEU A 469 -0.56 -3.28 21.69
CA LEU A 469 -0.80 -3.41 20.25
C LEU A 469 -2.27 -3.67 20.00
N ASN A 470 -2.93 -2.77 19.29
CA ASN A 470 -4.36 -2.83 18.99
C ASN A 470 -4.63 -3.10 17.53
N GLN A 471 -5.76 -3.74 17.24
CA GLN A 471 -6.23 -4.08 15.90
C GLN A 471 -5.25 -4.95 15.10
N ILE A 472 -4.70 -5.97 15.75
CA ILE A 472 -3.86 -6.97 15.10
C ILE A 472 -4.74 -7.82 14.16
N PRO A 473 -4.39 -7.95 12.87
CA PRO A 473 -5.11 -8.83 11.97
C PRO A 473 -5.11 -10.28 12.48
N LEU A 474 -6.28 -10.91 12.51
CA LEU A 474 -6.37 -12.35 12.76
C LEU A 474 -5.76 -13.09 11.57
N GLU A 475 -4.50 -13.52 11.69
CA GLU A 475 -3.93 -14.44 10.73
C GLU A 475 -4.74 -15.74 10.73
N LYS A 476 -4.89 -16.35 9.54
CA LYS A 476 -5.44 -17.72 9.40
C LYS A 476 -4.47 -18.71 10.06
N ARG A 477 -4.38 -18.72 11.37
CA ARG A 477 -3.64 -19.76 12.09
C ARG A 477 -4.39 -21.06 11.92
N THR A 478 -3.76 -21.96 11.21
CA THR A 478 -4.06 -23.38 11.07
C THR A 478 -4.40 -24.04 12.42
N GLY A 479 -5.64 -24.52 12.53
CA GLY A 479 -6.00 -25.77 13.21
C GLY A 479 -6.05 -25.84 14.74
N TYR A 480 -5.18 -25.24 15.50
CA TYR A 480 -5.08 -25.50 16.95
C TYR A 480 -6.03 -24.67 17.84
N TYR A 481 -6.36 -23.45 17.46
CA TYR A 481 -7.22 -22.57 18.28
C TYR A 481 -8.73 -22.79 18.09
N ASN A 482 -9.15 -23.40 16.98
CA ASN A 482 -10.58 -23.68 16.75
C ASN A 482 -11.15 -24.82 17.62
N GLN A 483 -10.31 -25.59 18.31
CA GLN A 483 -10.73 -26.77 19.06
C GLN A 483 -11.12 -26.47 20.52
N TYR A 484 -10.73 -25.30 21.05
CA TYR A 484 -11.04 -24.89 22.43
C TYR A 484 -12.20 -23.88 22.57
N TYR A 485 -12.70 -23.32 21.46
CA TYR A 485 -13.72 -22.26 21.45
C TYR A 485 -14.93 -22.57 20.55
N LEU A 486 -15.13 -23.81 20.20
CA LEU A 486 -16.35 -24.41 19.67
C LEU A 486 -16.94 -25.32 20.75
#